data_d6e9ade8bb2aff2e4b6c32553e684fa6
#
_entry.id   d6e9ade8bb2aff2e4b6c32553e684fa6
#
_cell.length_a   1.000
_cell.length_b   1.000
_cell.length_c   1.000
_cell.angle_alpha   90.00
_cell.angle_beta   90.00
_cell.angle_gamma   90.00
#
_symmetry.space_group_name_H-M   'P 1'
#
loop_
_entity.id
_entity.type
_entity.pdbx_description
1 polymer ?
#
loop_
_entity_poly.entity_id
_entity_poly.type
_entity_poly.pdbx_seq_one_letter_code
_entity_poly.pdbx_strand_id
1 'polypeptide(L)'
;IRGGTSVNSIPESASMRVDLRSTSMTEIDRLERTLRTALDRAIDEETRIAASRSGSARRPQGLNSEVVVIGNRPAGELEPQARILQVMRAVDSQLGNAAQVQRASTDANVPLSLGREAIAIGGGGSGGGAHTLQEWFDCNGRELGLKRILLTLLALAGVGEGK
;
A
#
# COMPACT_ATOMS: atom_id res chain seq x y z
N ILE A 1 7.95 13.34 9.01
CA ILE A 1 7.78 14.05 10.29
C ILE A 1 7.69 15.54 10.00
N ARG A 2 6.75 16.22 10.64
CA ARG A 2 6.58 17.68 10.59
C ARG A 2 6.38 18.18 12.01
N GLY A 3 6.92 19.36 12.33
CA GLY A 3 6.77 20.00 13.65
C GLY A 3 7.66 21.21 13.79
N GLY A 4 7.24 22.14 14.66
CA GLY A 4 7.97 23.37 14.92
C GLY A 4 7.76 24.48 13.89
N THR A 5 7.99 25.71 14.31
CA THR A 5 7.88 26.93 13.49
C THR A 5 9.23 27.59 13.23
N SER A 6 10.24 27.27 14.05
CA SER A 6 11.61 27.74 13.90
C SER A 6 12.61 26.78 14.55
N VAL A 7 13.90 26.94 14.20
CA VAL A 7 14.98 26.07 14.66
C VAL A 7 15.19 26.15 16.19
N ASN A 8 14.88 27.27 16.79
CA ASN A 8 15.12 27.57 18.21
C ASN A 8 13.85 27.62 19.07
N SER A 9 12.72 27.11 18.55
CA SER A 9 11.47 27.03 19.31
C SER A 9 11.11 25.57 19.64
N ILE A 10 10.53 25.37 20.82
CA ILE A 10 9.92 24.08 21.16
C ILE A 10 8.60 23.98 20.39
N PRO A 11 8.39 22.95 19.58
CA PRO A 11 7.16 22.80 18.82
C PRO A 11 5.97 22.55 19.75
N GLU A 12 4.87 23.23 19.50
CA GLU A 12 3.60 23.00 20.19
C GLU A 12 2.97 21.68 19.73
N SER A 13 3.20 21.28 18.49
CA SER A 13 2.73 20.04 17.92
C SER A 13 3.73 19.46 16.92
N ALA A 14 3.72 18.16 16.80
CA ALA A 14 4.44 17.43 15.76
C ALA A 14 3.54 16.33 15.18
N SER A 15 3.71 16.03 13.90
CA SER A 15 2.97 14.96 13.23
C SER A 15 3.90 14.06 12.42
N MET A 16 3.50 12.80 12.31
CA MET A 16 4.18 11.80 11.50
C MET A 16 3.16 11.02 10.68
N ARG A 17 3.47 10.72 9.43
CA ARG A 17 2.69 9.78 8.62
C ARG A 17 3.44 8.46 8.57
N VAL A 18 2.73 7.38 8.81
CA VAL A 18 3.26 6.01 8.79
C VAL A 18 2.43 5.21 7.80
N ASP A 19 3.10 4.47 6.94
CA ASP A 19 2.49 3.54 5.98
C ASP A 19 2.89 2.12 6.38
N LEU A 20 1.92 1.30 6.75
CA LEU A 20 2.11 -0.10 7.15
C LEU A 20 1.66 -1.00 6.00
N ARG A 21 2.55 -1.87 5.53
CA ARG A 21 2.27 -2.76 4.39
C ARG A 21 2.62 -4.21 4.72
N SER A 22 1.72 -5.11 4.36
CA SER A 22 1.92 -6.57 4.42
C SER A 22 0.98 -7.26 3.45
N THR A 23 1.27 -8.50 3.07
CA THR A 23 0.32 -9.41 2.38
C THR A 23 -0.67 -10.06 3.35
N SER A 24 -0.48 -9.89 4.66
CA SER A 24 -1.31 -10.46 5.73
C SER A 24 -1.95 -9.37 6.58
N MET A 25 -3.28 -9.41 6.74
CA MET A 25 -4.01 -8.53 7.65
C MET A 25 -3.57 -8.72 9.11
N THR A 26 -3.30 -9.97 9.53
CA THR A 26 -2.81 -10.25 10.88
C THR A 26 -1.50 -9.52 11.18
N GLU A 27 -0.61 -9.43 10.20
CA GLU A 27 0.65 -8.68 10.35
C GLU A 27 0.43 -7.17 10.36
N ILE A 28 -0.50 -6.65 9.56
CA ILE A 28 -0.87 -5.22 9.59
C ILE A 28 -1.42 -4.87 10.97
N ASP A 29 -2.34 -5.66 11.51
CA ASP A 29 -2.92 -5.46 12.85
C ASP A 29 -1.84 -5.54 13.95
N ARG A 30 -0.87 -6.44 13.79
CA ARG A 30 0.27 -6.55 14.72
C ARG A 30 1.14 -5.30 14.67
N LEU A 31 1.46 -4.81 13.46
CA LEU A 31 2.25 -3.61 13.27
C LEU A 31 1.55 -2.37 13.83
N GLU A 32 0.25 -2.24 13.60
CA GLU A 32 -0.54 -1.13 14.15
C GLU A 32 -0.54 -1.14 15.68
N ARG A 33 -0.80 -2.29 16.30
CA ARG A 33 -0.74 -2.44 17.76
C ARG A 33 0.64 -2.10 18.31
N THR A 34 1.70 -2.55 17.64
CA THR A 34 3.07 -2.25 18.02
C THR A 34 3.36 -0.75 17.95
N LEU A 35 2.91 -0.08 16.87
CA LEU A 35 3.05 1.36 16.70
C LEU A 35 2.34 2.13 17.83
N ARG A 36 1.08 1.77 18.12
CA ARG A 36 0.30 2.40 19.20
C ARG A 36 0.97 2.22 20.56
N THR A 37 1.39 1.00 20.88
CA THR A 37 2.10 0.70 22.12
C THR A 37 3.43 1.47 22.24
N ALA A 38 4.18 1.59 21.15
CA ALA A 38 5.43 2.35 21.14
C ALA A 38 5.18 3.84 21.36
N LEU A 39 4.09 4.39 20.78
CA LEU A 39 3.69 5.78 20.97
C LEU A 39 3.30 6.05 22.45
N ASP A 40 2.47 5.20 23.04
CA ASP A 40 2.07 5.33 24.44
C ASP A 40 3.28 5.31 25.38
N ARG A 41 4.19 4.36 25.17
CA ARG A 41 5.45 4.27 25.94
C ARG A 41 6.33 5.52 25.78
N ALA A 42 6.42 6.07 24.58
CA ALA A 42 7.22 7.27 24.32
C ALA A 42 6.63 8.50 25.03
N ILE A 43 5.30 8.61 25.06
CA ILE A 43 4.58 9.68 25.76
C ILE A 43 4.79 9.58 27.29
N ASP A 44 4.64 8.37 27.83
CA ASP A 44 4.85 8.11 29.25
C ASP A 44 6.29 8.43 29.67
N GLU A 45 7.26 8.00 28.89
CA GLU A 45 8.68 8.25 29.15
C GLU A 45 9.01 9.73 29.11
N GLU A 46 8.55 10.46 28.06
CA GLU A 46 8.82 11.89 27.94
C GLU A 46 8.12 12.68 29.04
N THR A 47 6.89 12.30 29.41
CA THR A 47 6.16 12.90 30.54
C THR A 47 6.92 12.71 31.85
N ARG A 48 7.48 11.52 32.09
CA ARG A 48 8.30 11.21 33.26
C ARG A 48 9.60 12.04 33.29
N ILE A 49 10.28 12.15 32.15
CA ILE A 49 11.50 12.95 32.01
C ILE A 49 11.20 14.44 32.26
N ALA A 50 10.13 14.96 31.67
CA ALA A 50 9.71 16.35 31.86
C ALA A 50 9.39 16.63 33.34
N ALA A 51 8.68 15.73 34.01
CA ALA A 51 8.38 15.86 35.43
C ALA A 51 9.65 15.86 36.31
N SER A 52 10.65 15.06 36.00
CA SER A 52 11.92 15.00 36.73
C SER A 52 12.78 16.27 36.56
N ARG A 53 12.64 16.97 35.44
CA ARG A 53 13.38 18.21 35.12
C ARG A 53 12.70 19.47 35.64
N SER A 54 11.38 19.43 35.80
CA SER A 54 10.60 20.53 36.34
C SER A 54 10.73 20.58 37.85
N GLY A 55 11.80 21.16 38.40
CA GLY A 55 11.92 21.43 39.83
C GLY A 55 10.75 22.26 40.31
N SER A 56 9.71 21.60 40.84
CA SER A 56 8.54 22.07 41.56
C SER A 56 7.85 23.39 41.13
N ALA A 57 6.63 23.35 40.83
CA ALA A 57 5.48 24.24 40.99
C ALA A 57 4.50 24.24 39.77
N ARG A 58 4.89 23.85 38.58
CA ARG A 58 3.96 23.58 37.50
C ARG A 58 4.06 22.09 37.10
N ARG A 59 2.96 21.37 37.25
CA ARG A 59 2.86 20.06 36.57
C ARG A 59 3.06 20.31 35.10
N PRO A 60 4.02 19.60 34.44
CA PRO A 60 4.13 19.66 32.99
C PRO A 60 2.75 19.28 32.40
N GLN A 61 2.25 20.06 31.48
CA GLN A 61 1.11 19.63 30.69
C GLN A 61 1.55 18.34 29.96
N GLY A 62 0.85 17.23 30.21
CA GLY A 62 1.20 15.95 29.59
C GLY A 62 1.11 16.06 28.06
N LEU A 63 1.96 15.30 27.39
CA LEU A 63 1.85 15.13 25.93
C LEU A 63 0.57 14.37 25.62
N ASN A 64 -0.14 14.83 24.61
CA ASN A 64 -1.29 14.12 24.05
C ASN A 64 -0.91 13.58 22.66
N SER A 65 -1.44 12.42 22.30
CA SER A 65 -1.30 11.88 20.96
C SER A 65 -2.66 11.49 20.38
N GLU A 66 -2.76 11.63 19.09
CA GLU A 66 -3.88 11.15 18.30
C GLU A 66 -3.37 10.33 17.12
N VAL A 67 -3.94 9.14 16.93
CA VAL A 67 -3.64 8.29 15.77
C VAL A 67 -4.86 8.27 14.86
N VAL A 68 -4.75 8.97 13.73
CA VAL A 68 -5.80 9.06 12.72
C VAL A 68 -5.49 8.10 11.58
N VAL A 69 -6.40 7.17 11.31
CA VAL A 69 -6.32 6.28 10.13
C VAL A 69 -6.80 7.07 8.91
N ILE A 70 -5.87 7.40 8.00
CA ILE A 70 -6.15 8.19 6.80
C ILE A 70 -6.41 7.34 5.56
N GLY A 71 -6.18 6.04 5.64
CA GLY A 71 -6.47 5.09 4.57
C GLY A 71 -6.32 3.66 5.08
N ASN A 72 -7.15 2.79 4.55
CA ASN A 72 -7.07 1.35 4.80
C ASN A 72 -7.37 0.62 3.50
N ARG A 73 -6.38 -0.14 3.01
CA ARG A 73 -6.54 -1.05 1.89
C ARG A 73 -6.26 -2.45 2.40
N PRO A 74 -7.22 -3.39 2.25
CA PRO A 74 -7.04 -4.74 2.78
C PRO A 74 -5.84 -5.44 2.12
N ALA A 75 -5.16 -6.27 2.88
CA ALA A 75 -4.15 -7.17 2.36
C ALA A 75 -4.81 -8.37 1.68
N GLY A 76 -4.15 -8.92 0.68
CA GLY A 76 -4.55 -10.14 0.02
C GLY A 76 -3.39 -10.70 -0.79
N GLU A 77 -3.32 -12.01 -0.89
CA GLU A 77 -2.31 -12.74 -1.65
C GLU A 77 -2.99 -13.68 -2.62
N LEU A 78 -2.50 -13.71 -3.85
CA LEU A 78 -2.97 -14.64 -4.87
C LEU A 78 -2.21 -15.95 -4.74
N GLU A 79 -2.93 -17.06 -4.72
CA GLU A 79 -2.34 -18.38 -4.70
C GLU A 79 -1.47 -18.61 -5.94
N PRO A 80 -0.28 -19.22 -5.81
CA PRO A 80 0.64 -19.47 -6.93
C PRO A 80 0.02 -20.27 -8.07
N GLN A 81 -0.98 -21.09 -7.75
CA GLN A 81 -1.71 -21.96 -8.70
C GLN A 81 -3.08 -21.38 -9.11
N ALA A 82 -3.37 -20.14 -8.79
CA ALA A 82 -4.61 -19.49 -9.17
C ALA A 82 -4.86 -19.56 -10.69
N ARG A 83 -6.08 -19.87 -11.07
CA ARG A 83 -6.46 -20.02 -12.49
C ARG A 83 -6.17 -18.78 -13.32
N ILE A 84 -6.46 -17.60 -12.76
CA ILE A 84 -6.21 -16.32 -13.44
C ILE A 84 -4.71 -16.15 -13.76
N LEU A 85 -3.82 -16.58 -12.88
CA LEU A 85 -2.37 -16.50 -13.07
C LEU A 85 -1.88 -17.50 -14.12
N GLN A 86 -2.45 -18.72 -14.13
CA GLN A 86 -2.13 -19.74 -15.12
C GLN A 86 -2.55 -19.29 -16.53
N VAL A 87 -3.77 -18.78 -16.67
CA VAL A 87 -4.28 -18.22 -17.93
C VAL A 87 -3.40 -17.07 -18.40
N MET A 88 -3.05 -16.14 -17.51
CA MET A 88 -2.21 -15.01 -17.83
C MET A 88 -0.83 -15.44 -18.33
N ARG A 89 -0.21 -16.43 -17.69
CA ARG A 89 1.09 -16.99 -18.14
C ARG A 89 0.99 -17.63 -19.52
N ALA A 90 -0.09 -18.34 -19.79
CA ALA A 90 -0.32 -18.95 -21.11
C ALA A 90 -0.49 -17.88 -22.19
N VAL A 91 -1.25 -16.83 -21.93
CA VAL A 91 -1.42 -15.69 -22.83
C VAL A 91 -0.09 -14.97 -23.06
N ASP A 92 0.69 -14.73 -22.00
CA ASP A 92 2.01 -14.11 -22.09
C ASP A 92 2.96 -14.95 -22.96
N SER A 93 2.98 -16.26 -22.76
CA SER A 93 3.77 -17.19 -23.58
C SER A 93 3.38 -17.12 -25.05
N GLN A 94 2.09 -17.09 -25.37
CA GLN A 94 1.58 -16.99 -26.74
C GLN A 94 1.91 -15.67 -27.40
N LEU A 95 1.97 -14.58 -26.63
CA LEU A 95 2.30 -13.24 -27.13
C LEU A 95 3.81 -12.94 -27.11
N GLY A 96 4.63 -13.84 -26.63
CA GLY A 96 6.07 -13.62 -26.48
C GLY A 96 6.41 -12.62 -25.35
N ASN A 97 5.52 -12.42 -24.40
CA ASN A 97 5.76 -11.53 -23.26
C ASN A 97 6.58 -12.23 -22.17
N ALA A 98 7.55 -11.51 -21.61
CA ALA A 98 8.32 -11.93 -20.45
C ALA A 98 7.82 -11.20 -19.18
N ALA A 99 6.53 -11.35 -18.86
CA ALA A 99 5.95 -10.66 -17.72
C ALA A 99 6.42 -11.25 -16.40
N GLN A 100 6.70 -10.36 -15.44
CA GLN A 100 7.07 -10.72 -14.09
C GLN A 100 5.91 -10.48 -13.13
N VAL A 101 5.74 -11.38 -12.18
CA VAL A 101 4.80 -11.20 -11.06
C VAL A 101 5.46 -10.31 -10.02
N GLN A 102 4.77 -9.23 -9.65
CA GLN A 102 5.23 -8.29 -8.64
C GLN A 102 4.15 -8.07 -7.58
N ARG A 103 4.58 -7.75 -6.36
CA ARG A 103 3.69 -7.33 -5.29
C ARG A 103 3.52 -5.81 -5.36
N ALA A 104 2.26 -5.37 -5.37
CA ALA A 104 1.94 -3.95 -5.37
C ALA A 104 0.61 -3.70 -4.63
N SER A 105 0.41 -2.48 -4.17
CA SER A 105 -0.89 -2.05 -3.65
C SER A 105 -1.73 -1.57 -4.83
N THR A 106 -2.74 -2.35 -5.21
CA THR A 106 -3.62 -2.12 -6.35
C THR A 106 -5.08 -2.38 -6.00
N ASP A 107 -5.99 -2.11 -6.89
CA ASP A 107 -7.42 -2.40 -6.69
C ASP A 107 -7.71 -3.91 -6.62
N ALA A 108 -6.77 -4.77 -7.05
CA ALA A 108 -6.86 -6.21 -6.86
C ALA A 108 -6.84 -6.64 -5.38
N ASN A 109 -6.36 -5.79 -4.47
CA ASN A 109 -6.35 -6.07 -3.03
C ASN A 109 -7.75 -6.36 -2.48
N VAL A 110 -8.78 -5.63 -2.95
CA VAL A 110 -10.14 -5.79 -2.45
C VAL A 110 -10.71 -7.17 -2.80
N PRO A 111 -10.80 -7.61 -4.07
CA PRO A 111 -11.28 -8.95 -4.38
C PRO A 111 -10.40 -10.05 -3.76
N LEU A 112 -9.08 -9.88 -3.69
CA LEU A 112 -8.19 -10.84 -3.02
C LEU A 112 -8.53 -11.00 -1.54
N SER A 113 -8.80 -9.92 -0.82
CA SER A 113 -9.21 -9.97 0.59
C SER A 113 -10.55 -10.66 0.82
N LEU A 114 -11.37 -10.77 -0.23
CA LEU A 114 -12.65 -11.49 -0.24
C LEU A 114 -12.51 -12.93 -0.74
N GLY A 115 -11.29 -13.45 -0.88
CA GLY A 115 -11.03 -14.80 -1.36
C GLY A 115 -11.33 -14.99 -2.85
N ARG A 116 -11.32 -13.89 -3.64
CA ARG A 116 -11.50 -13.94 -5.09
C ARG A 116 -10.17 -13.77 -5.79
N GLU A 117 -9.93 -14.58 -6.83
CA GLU A 117 -8.76 -14.41 -7.68
C GLU A 117 -8.81 -13.06 -8.41
N ALA A 118 -7.77 -12.26 -8.27
CA ALA A 118 -7.63 -10.98 -8.95
C ALA A 118 -6.16 -10.63 -9.19
N ILE A 119 -5.91 -9.98 -10.31
CA ILE A 119 -4.59 -9.43 -10.67
C ILE A 119 -4.76 -8.02 -11.26
N ALA A 120 -3.75 -7.18 -11.06
CA ALA A 120 -3.60 -5.96 -11.83
C ALA A 120 -2.58 -6.21 -12.95
N ILE A 121 -2.91 -5.83 -14.16
CA ILE A 121 -2.05 -6.02 -15.35
C ILE A 121 -1.84 -4.72 -16.07
N GLY A 122 -0.66 -4.55 -16.68
CA GLY A 122 -0.37 -3.41 -17.52
C GLY A 122 -1.18 -3.43 -18.81
N GLY A 123 -1.66 -2.25 -19.23
CA GLY A 123 -2.39 -2.05 -20.50
C GLY A 123 -1.50 -1.88 -21.72
N GLY A 124 -0.20 -2.21 -21.64
CA GLY A 124 0.79 -1.99 -22.69
C GLY A 124 1.39 -0.58 -22.65
N GLY A 125 2.29 -0.30 -23.56
CA GLY A 125 3.10 0.92 -23.54
C GLY A 125 4.24 0.84 -22.53
N SER A 126 4.91 1.96 -22.33
CA SER A 126 5.96 2.12 -21.33
C SER A 126 5.80 3.42 -20.58
N GLY A 127 6.34 3.49 -19.36
CA GLY A 127 6.23 4.68 -18.54
C GLY A 127 7.33 4.76 -17.49
N GLY A 128 7.51 5.93 -16.94
CA GLY A 128 8.49 6.15 -15.89
C GLY A 128 8.14 7.36 -15.03
N GLY A 129 8.91 7.53 -13.94
CA GLY A 129 8.72 8.64 -13.03
C GLY A 129 7.40 8.64 -12.25
N ALA A 130 6.77 7.46 -12.08
CA ALA A 130 5.50 7.35 -11.39
C ALA A 130 5.51 8.07 -10.03
N HIS A 131 4.42 8.81 -9.75
CA HIS A 131 4.25 9.63 -8.54
C HIS A 131 5.20 10.83 -8.43
N THR A 132 5.78 11.28 -9.52
CA THR A 132 6.61 12.49 -9.58
C THR A 132 6.08 13.48 -10.62
N LEU A 133 6.59 14.72 -10.60
CA LEU A 133 6.27 15.71 -11.62
C LEU A 133 6.89 15.39 -12.99
N GLN A 134 7.79 14.42 -13.06
CA GLN A 134 8.44 13.92 -14.27
C GLN A 134 7.78 12.62 -14.77
N GLU A 135 6.58 12.30 -14.29
CA GLU A 135 5.84 11.13 -14.76
C GLU A 135 5.52 11.24 -16.25
N TRP A 136 5.79 10.18 -16.99
CA TRP A 136 5.56 10.12 -18.42
C TRP A 136 5.02 8.77 -18.83
N PHE A 137 4.29 8.73 -19.95
CA PHE A 137 3.78 7.52 -20.57
C PHE A 137 3.95 7.58 -22.09
N ASP A 138 4.52 6.51 -22.68
CA ASP A 138 4.60 6.28 -24.12
C ASP A 138 3.63 5.16 -24.50
N CYS A 139 2.74 5.45 -25.42
CA CYS A 139 1.70 4.52 -25.87
C CYS A 139 2.18 3.53 -26.94
N ASN A 140 3.42 3.59 -27.40
CA ASN A 140 3.97 2.62 -28.35
C ASN A 140 3.92 1.21 -27.76
N GLY A 141 3.41 0.24 -28.52
CA GLY A 141 3.23 -1.15 -28.06
C GLY A 141 1.98 -1.37 -27.18
N ARG A 142 1.10 -0.38 -27.04
CA ARG A 142 -0.13 -0.51 -26.24
C ARG A 142 -1.07 -1.59 -26.79
N GLU A 143 -1.09 -1.80 -28.11
CA GLU A 143 -1.88 -2.84 -28.78
C GLU A 143 -1.56 -4.26 -28.25
N LEU A 144 -0.32 -4.52 -27.86
CA LEU A 144 0.07 -5.80 -27.25
C LEU A 144 -0.58 -5.99 -25.87
N GLY A 145 -0.58 -4.93 -25.06
CA GLY A 145 -1.26 -4.95 -23.75
C GLY A 145 -2.77 -5.14 -23.90
N LEU A 146 -3.40 -4.48 -24.86
CA LEU A 146 -4.84 -4.66 -25.12
C LEU A 146 -5.17 -6.06 -25.60
N LYS A 147 -4.36 -6.66 -26.49
CA LYS A 147 -4.49 -8.07 -26.89
C LYS A 147 -4.37 -9.01 -25.66
N ARG A 148 -3.40 -8.75 -24.80
CA ARG A 148 -3.18 -9.49 -23.58
C ARG A 148 -4.42 -9.48 -22.67
N ILE A 149 -5.02 -8.31 -22.46
CA ILE A 149 -6.24 -8.15 -21.66
C ILE A 149 -7.39 -8.92 -22.29
N LEU A 150 -7.63 -8.72 -23.60
CA LEU A 150 -8.71 -9.37 -24.33
C LEU A 150 -8.59 -10.89 -24.30
N LEU A 151 -7.43 -11.44 -24.63
CA LEU A 151 -7.20 -12.89 -24.63
C LEU A 151 -7.38 -13.49 -23.24
N THR A 152 -6.91 -12.80 -22.19
CA THR A 152 -7.10 -13.25 -20.81
C THR A 152 -8.59 -13.26 -20.44
N LEU A 153 -9.33 -12.22 -20.80
CA LEU A 153 -10.76 -12.14 -20.54
C LEU A 153 -11.52 -13.26 -21.24
N LEU A 154 -11.26 -13.49 -22.52
CA LEU A 154 -11.91 -14.55 -23.30
C LEU A 154 -11.58 -15.95 -22.76
N ALA A 155 -10.33 -16.17 -22.36
CA ALA A 155 -9.91 -17.47 -21.79
C ALA A 155 -10.52 -17.74 -20.39
N LEU A 156 -10.81 -16.72 -19.62
CA LEU A 156 -11.42 -16.84 -18.30
C LEU A 156 -12.95 -16.90 -18.34
N ALA A 157 -13.58 -16.05 -19.14
CA ALA A 157 -15.02 -15.93 -19.24
C ALA A 157 -15.67 -16.89 -20.23
N GLY A 158 -14.89 -17.37 -21.20
CA GLY A 158 -15.40 -18.11 -22.35
C GLY A 158 -15.98 -17.21 -23.42
N VAL A 159 -16.20 -17.78 -24.60
CA VAL A 159 -16.94 -17.13 -25.69
C VAL A 159 -18.34 -17.74 -25.66
N GLY A 160 -19.36 -16.91 -25.42
CA GLY A 160 -20.74 -17.39 -25.46
C GLY A 160 -21.06 -17.92 -26.85
N GLU A 161 -21.69 -19.10 -26.91
CA GLU A 161 -22.32 -19.56 -28.16
C GLU A 161 -23.42 -18.54 -28.49
N GLY A 162 -23.27 -17.84 -29.60
CA GLY A 162 -24.31 -16.93 -30.10
C GLY A 162 -25.60 -17.72 -30.32
N LYS A 163 -26.64 -17.32 -29.60
CA LYS A 163 -28.00 -17.80 -29.86
C LYS A 163 -28.54 -17.11 -31.09
#